data_93971cbeb7854c216fbaa95e4b8fffda
#
_entry.id   93971cbeb7854c216fbaa95e4b8fffda
#
_cell.length_a   1.000
_cell.length_b   1.000
_cell.length_c   1.000
_cell.angle_alpha   90.00
_cell.angle_beta   90.00
_cell.angle_gamma   90.00
#
_symmetry.space_group_name_H-M   'P 1'
#
loop_
_entity.id
_entity.type
_entity.pdbx_description
1 polymer ?
#
loop_
_entity_poly.entity_id
_entity_poly.type
_entity_poly.pdbx_seq_one_letter_code
_entity_poly.pdbx_strand_id
1 'polypeptide(L)'
;MENKLTILLVEDDRQTCKEFINLVDNSDDLLLVGVTNNAFKAVDLIRDRLPDAVILDLELHSGSGIGLNVLSALKEISLSASPYILVTTNNSSAVTYEAARKLGADFIMSKHQPDYSEKTALEFLRMLSPVIKGNQRSRTADSEESPEYYEKRITRRIISELNLIGVNQKSVGYKYLID
;
A
#
# COMPACT_ATOMS: atom_id res chain seq x y z
N MET A 1 2.27 -20.19 -6.61
CA MET A 1 2.93 -18.91 -6.24
C MET A 1 2.56 -18.62 -4.80
N GLU A 2 3.53 -18.55 -3.91
CA GLU A 2 3.26 -18.13 -2.53
C GLU A 2 2.64 -16.74 -2.54
N ASN A 3 1.60 -16.60 -1.77
CA ASN A 3 0.74 -15.43 -1.74
C ASN A 3 1.43 -14.32 -0.92
N LYS A 4 2.39 -13.60 -1.53
CA LYS A 4 3.11 -12.49 -0.90
C LYS A 4 2.13 -11.43 -0.41
N LEU A 5 2.42 -10.81 0.73
CA LEU A 5 1.69 -9.63 1.19
C LEU A 5 2.08 -8.44 0.33
N THR A 6 1.12 -7.87 -0.39
CA THR A 6 1.35 -6.73 -1.27
C THR A 6 1.21 -5.41 -0.49
N ILE A 7 2.21 -4.54 -0.60
CA ILE A 7 2.31 -3.30 0.18
C ILE A 7 2.49 -2.11 -0.76
N LEU A 8 1.72 -1.06 -0.55
CA LEU A 8 1.99 0.27 -1.09
C LEU A 8 2.68 1.11 -0.03
N LEU A 9 3.82 1.72 -0.37
CA LEU A 9 4.53 2.66 0.49
C LEU A 9 4.22 4.10 0.07
N VAL A 10 3.74 4.91 1.02
CA VAL A 10 3.48 6.35 0.85
C VAL A 10 4.38 7.09 1.83
N GLU A 11 5.50 7.57 1.35
CA GLU A 11 6.61 8.14 2.14
C GLU A 11 7.38 9.13 1.26
N ASP A 12 7.85 10.24 1.81
CA ASP A 12 8.62 11.23 1.07
C ASP A 12 10.12 11.28 1.44
N ASP A 13 10.50 10.71 2.59
CA ASP A 13 11.90 10.59 2.95
C ASP A 13 12.59 9.49 2.13
N ARG A 14 13.59 9.91 1.37
CA ARG A 14 14.31 9.02 0.45
C ARG A 14 15.09 7.90 1.16
N GLN A 15 15.59 8.17 2.37
CA GLN A 15 16.35 7.17 3.12
C GLN A 15 15.40 6.09 3.65
N THR A 16 14.29 6.50 4.25
CA THR A 16 13.22 5.62 4.69
C THR A 16 12.68 4.76 3.54
N CYS A 17 12.43 5.36 2.37
CA CYS A 17 12.03 4.60 1.17
C CYS A 17 13.05 3.52 0.79
N LYS A 18 14.36 3.87 0.76
CA LYS A 18 15.42 2.91 0.43
C LYS A 18 15.49 1.76 1.42
N GLU A 19 15.30 2.02 2.71
CA GLU A 19 15.31 1.01 3.75
C GLU A 19 14.13 0.04 3.58
N PHE A 20 12.93 0.54 3.37
CA PHE A 20 11.77 -0.31 3.06
C PHE A 20 11.97 -1.16 1.81
N ILE A 21 12.43 -0.55 0.71
CA ILE A 21 12.70 -1.27 -0.54
C ILE A 21 13.71 -2.40 -0.30
N ASN A 22 14.84 -2.09 0.35
CA ASN A 22 15.89 -3.08 0.61
C ASN A 22 15.39 -4.23 1.50
N LEU A 23 14.60 -3.93 2.53
CA LEU A 23 14.03 -4.96 3.41
C LEU A 23 13.02 -5.86 2.68
N VAL A 24 12.20 -5.28 1.80
CA VAL A 24 11.22 -6.04 1.02
C VAL A 24 11.90 -6.87 -0.07
N ASP A 25 12.89 -6.31 -0.77
CA ASP A 25 13.64 -7.02 -1.82
C ASP A 25 14.39 -8.25 -1.27
N ASN A 26 14.79 -8.21 0.00
CA ASN A 26 15.40 -9.34 0.70
C ASN A 26 14.40 -10.25 1.42
N SER A 27 13.12 -10.18 1.06
CA SER A 27 12.03 -10.91 1.68
C SER A 27 11.28 -11.78 0.66
N ASP A 28 10.98 -13.02 1.02
CA ASP A 28 10.25 -13.94 0.15
C ASP A 28 8.73 -13.79 0.25
N ASP A 29 8.23 -13.19 1.32
CA ASP A 29 6.82 -13.14 1.69
C ASP A 29 6.16 -11.74 1.52
N LEU A 30 6.94 -10.72 1.16
CA LEU A 30 6.48 -9.35 0.93
C LEU A 30 6.71 -8.91 -0.52
N LEU A 31 5.89 -7.95 -0.98
CA LEU A 31 6.03 -7.34 -2.30
C LEU A 31 5.60 -5.87 -2.24
N LEU A 32 6.48 -4.93 -2.58
CA LEU A 32 6.09 -3.54 -2.83
C LEU A 32 5.42 -3.43 -4.19
N VAL A 33 4.15 -3.05 -4.21
CA VAL A 33 3.41 -2.80 -5.46
C VAL A 33 3.51 -1.34 -5.90
N GLY A 34 4.09 -0.48 -5.09
CA GLY A 34 4.40 0.90 -5.44
C GLY A 34 5.02 1.66 -4.30
N VAL A 35 5.69 2.77 -4.66
CA VAL A 35 6.22 3.77 -3.75
C VAL A 35 5.83 5.14 -4.28
N THR A 36 5.31 6.02 -3.45
CA THR A 36 4.96 7.39 -3.84
C THR A 36 5.08 8.33 -2.65
N ASN A 37 5.40 9.59 -2.94
CA ASN A 37 5.38 10.70 -1.97
C ASN A 37 4.18 11.63 -2.17
N ASN A 38 3.24 11.27 -3.05
CA ASN A 38 2.12 12.12 -3.43
C ASN A 38 0.81 11.49 -2.98
N ALA A 39 0.03 12.22 -2.16
CA ALA A 39 -1.22 11.74 -1.60
C ALA A 39 -2.28 11.39 -2.66
N PHE A 40 -2.40 12.18 -3.72
CA PHE A 40 -3.36 11.91 -4.79
C PHE A 40 -2.98 10.67 -5.60
N LYS A 41 -1.69 10.56 -5.96
CA LYS A 41 -1.16 9.39 -6.64
C LYS A 41 -1.29 8.12 -5.79
N ALA A 42 -1.17 8.24 -4.46
CA ALA A 42 -1.38 7.12 -3.55
C ALA A 42 -2.81 6.55 -3.67
N VAL A 43 -3.81 7.41 -3.73
CA VAL A 43 -5.22 7.00 -3.90
C VAL A 43 -5.42 6.27 -5.23
N ASP A 44 -4.86 6.79 -6.33
CA ASP A 44 -4.91 6.13 -7.64
C ASP A 44 -4.24 4.76 -7.60
N LEU A 45 -3.05 4.67 -6.99
CA LEU A 45 -2.31 3.41 -6.86
C LEU A 45 -3.07 2.38 -6.00
N ILE A 46 -3.72 2.82 -4.92
CA ILE A 46 -4.54 1.94 -4.08
C ILE A 46 -5.72 1.38 -4.89
N ARG A 47 -6.43 2.25 -5.60
CA ARG A 47 -7.56 1.84 -6.44
C ARG A 47 -7.15 0.88 -7.56
N ASP A 48 -6.01 1.18 -8.20
CA ASP A 48 -5.57 0.44 -9.39
C ASP A 48 -4.86 -0.86 -9.05
N ARG A 49 -4.14 -0.93 -7.92
CA ARG A 49 -3.29 -2.07 -7.56
C ARG A 49 -3.86 -2.93 -6.45
N LEU A 50 -4.86 -2.43 -5.73
CA LEU A 50 -5.52 -3.11 -4.61
C LEU A 50 -4.51 -3.79 -3.66
N PRO A 51 -3.58 -3.04 -3.05
CA PRO A 51 -2.60 -3.62 -2.14
C PRO A 51 -3.29 -4.26 -0.93
N ASP A 52 -2.65 -5.27 -0.34
CA ASP A 52 -3.11 -5.87 0.91
C ASP A 52 -2.96 -4.89 2.08
N ALA A 53 -1.87 -4.12 2.07
CA ALA A 53 -1.59 -3.11 3.08
C ALA A 53 -1.02 -1.82 2.46
N VAL A 54 -1.19 -0.71 3.18
CA VAL A 54 -0.56 0.58 2.88
C VAL A 54 0.24 1.01 4.11
N ILE A 55 1.51 1.34 3.92
CA ILE A 55 2.31 2.08 4.90
C ILE A 55 2.20 3.54 4.50
N LEU A 56 1.66 4.37 5.38
CA LEU A 56 1.32 5.75 5.11
C LEU A 56 1.98 6.69 6.11
N ASP A 57 2.94 7.51 5.64
CA ASP A 57 3.41 8.66 6.41
C ASP A 57 2.37 9.78 6.39
N LEU A 58 2.11 10.38 7.54
CA LEU A 58 1.24 11.55 7.63
C LEU A 58 1.92 12.84 7.19
N GLU A 59 3.25 12.93 7.31
CA GLU A 59 4.05 14.12 7.04
C GLU A 59 4.69 14.11 5.65
N LEU A 60 3.89 14.15 4.60
CA LEU A 60 4.38 14.20 3.21
C LEU A 60 4.76 15.65 2.83
N HIS A 61 6.00 16.07 3.11
CA HIS A 61 6.47 17.45 2.89
C HIS A 61 6.88 17.73 1.43
N SER A 62 7.38 16.71 0.74
CA SER A 62 7.92 16.84 -0.63
C SER A 62 6.89 16.58 -1.72
N GLY A 63 5.72 16.04 -1.38
CA GLY A 63 4.66 15.69 -2.32
C GLY A 63 3.48 16.66 -2.29
N SER A 64 2.47 16.38 -3.09
CA SER A 64 1.19 17.10 -3.04
C SER A 64 0.25 16.43 -2.05
N GLY A 65 -0.27 17.20 -1.09
CA GLY A 65 -1.16 16.73 -0.04
C GLY A 65 -0.42 16.13 1.16
N ILE A 66 -1.17 15.82 2.19
CA ILE A 66 -0.69 15.18 3.43
C ILE A 66 -1.30 13.80 3.58
N GLY A 67 -0.73 12.94 4.42
CA GLY A 67 -1.23 11.58 4.61
C GLY A 67 -2.71 11.49 5.01
N LEU A 68 -3.22 12.46 5.79
CA LEU A 68 -4.65 12.52 6.12
C LEU A 68 -5.56 12.71 4.89
N ASN A 69 -5.06 13.34 3.81
CA ASN A 69 -5.82 13.45 2.56
C ASN A 69 -6.03 12.08 1.90
N VAL A 70 -5.03 11.19 2.00
CA VAL A 70 -5.18 9.81 1.51
C VAL A 70 -6.30 9.09 2.24
N LEU A 71 -6.29 9.15 3.58
CA LEU A 71 -7.32 8.52 4.42
C LEU A 71 -8.71 9.09 4.11
N SER A 72 -8.84 10.43 4.02
CA SER A 72 -10.10 11.09 3.69
C SER A 72 -10.63 10.66 2.32
N ALA A 73 -9.77 10.63 1.31
CA ALA A 73 -10.16 10.22 -0.04
C ALA A 73 -10.57 8.74 -0.11
N LEU A 74 -9.87 7.85 0.62
CA LEU A 74 -10.22 6.43 0.66
C LEU A 74 -11.59 6.18 1.30
N LYS A 75 -12.01 7.03 2.23
CA LYS A 75 -13.33 6.94 2.86
C LYS A 75 -14.46 7.30 1.92
N GLU A 76 -14.21 8.16 0.93
CA GLU A 76 -15.21 8.64 -0.05
C GLU A 76 -15.35 7.69 -1.26
N ILE A 77 -14.40 6.78 -1.47
CA ILE A 77 -14.41 5.86 -2.61
C ILE A 77 -14.79 4.44 -2.19
N SER A 78 -15.57 3.77 -3.05
CA SER A 78 -15.83 2.34 -2.87
C SER A 78 -14.69 1.53 -3.48
N LEU A 79 -14.01 0.76 -2.63
CA LEU A 79 -12.99 -0.20 -3.07
C LEU A 79 -13.56 -1.61 -2.99
N SER A 80 -13.25 -2.45 -3.97
CA SER A 80 -13.61 -3.88 -3.94
C SER A 80 -12.94 -4.62 -2.79
N ALA A 81 -11.73 -4.17 -2.40
CA ALA A 81 -11.02 -4.63 -1.22
C ALA A 81 -10.32 -3.44 -0.56
N SER A 82 -10.62 -3.16 0.70
CA SER A 82 -9.95 -2.11 1.46
C SER A 82 -8.61 -2.64 1.98
N PRO A 83 -7.49 -1.93 1.75
CA PRO A 83 -6.21 -2.31 2.32
C PRO A 83 -6.19 -2.12 3.84
N TYR A 84 -5.29 -2.82 4.51
CA TYR A 84 -4.93 -2.52 5.89
C TYR A 84 -4.05 -1.25 5.92
N ILE A 85 -4.45 -0.24 6.66
CA ILE A 85 -3.73 1.04 6.71
C ILE A 85 -2.87 1.12 7.97
N LEU A 86 -1.57 0.97 7.80
CA LEU A 86 -0.56 1.23 8.82
C LEU A 86 -0.04 2.66 8.64
N VAL A 87 -0.40 3.54 9.55
CA VAL A 87 0.13 4.91 9.60
C VAL A 87 1.46 4.91 10.33
N THR A 88 2.45 5.61 9.78
CA THR A 88 3.71 5.95 10.44
C THR A 88 3.79 7.48 10.57
N THR A 89 4.28 8.02 11.68
CA THR A 89 4.26 9.47 11.89
C THR A 89 5.27 9.93 12.94
N ASN A 90 5.89 11.09 12.70
CA ASN A 90 6.64 11.84 13.73
C ASN A 90 5.73 12.70 14.62
N ASN A 91 4.46 12.84 14.26
CA ASN A 91 3.52 13.60 15.05
C ASN A 91 3.14 12.84 16.33
N SER A 92 3.10 13.55 17.46
CA SER A 92 2.70 12.99 18.76
C SER A 92 1.34 13.53 19.25
N SER A 93 0.63 14.30 18.42
CA SER A 93 -0.65 14.92 18.78
C SER A 93 -1.77 13.86 18.87
N ALA A 94 -2.41 13.80 20.03
CA ALA A 94 -3.58 12.94 20.23
C ALA A 94 -4.73 13.29 19.23
N VAL A 95 -4.88 14.56 18.89
CA VAL A 95 -5.88 15.04 17.91
C VAL A 95 -5.59 14.47 16.52
N THR A 96 -4.32 14.45 16.10
CA THR A 96 -3.91 13.87 14.82
C THR A 96 -4.17 12.35 14.79
N TYR A 97 -3.87 11.67 15.89
CA TYR A 97 -4.12 10.21 15.99
C TYR A 97 -5.62 9.89 15.93
N GLU A 98 -6.42 10.68 16.65
CA GLU A 98 -7.88 10.50 16.62
C GLU A 98 -8.46 10.78 15.22
N ALA A 99 -7.98 11.83 14.56
CA ALA A 99 -8.37 12.14 13.19
C ALA A 99 -8.00 11.00 12.22
N ALA A 100 -6.77 10.47 12.28
CA ALA A 100 -6.34 9.36 11.46
C ALA A 100 -7.21 8.10 11.68
N ARG A 101 -7.51 7.76 12.94
CA ARG A 101 -8.40 6.61 13.27
C ARG A 101 -9.81 6.82 12.74
N LYS A 102 -10.39 8.00 12.91
CA LYS A 102 -11.73 8.32 12.37
C LYS A 102 -11.79 8.27 10.85
N LEU A 103 -10.68 8.53 10.19
CA LEU A 103 -10.54 8.45 8.74
C LEU A 103 -10.17 7.04 8.23
N GLY A 104 -10.01 6.05 9.12
CA GLY A 104 -9.84 4.65 8.74
C GLY A 104 -8.41 4.11 8.83
N ALA A 105 -7.51 4.75 9.58
CA ALA A 105 -6.23 4.13 9.93
C ALA A 105 -6.48 2.94 10.88
N ASP A 106 -5.96 1.77 10.50
CA ASP A 106 -6.10 0.54 11.30
C ASP A 106 -5.11 0.52 12.47
N PHE A 107 -3.90 1.00 12.24
CA PHE A 107 -2.88 1.12 13.27
C PHE A 107 -2.00 2.35 13.05
N ILE A 108 -1.47 2.92 14.14
CA ILE A 108 -0.58 4.09 14.10
C ILE A 108 0.69 3.77 14.87
N MET A 109 1.83 3.86 14.19
CA MET A 109 3.17 3.76 14.77
C MET A 109 3.81 5.13 14.84
N SER A 110 4.22 5.55 16.02
CA SER A 110 5.03 6.75 16.18
C SER A 110 6.49 6.45 15.86
N LYS A 111 7.07 7.23 14.94
CA LYS A 111 8.50 7.13 14.60
C LYS A 111 9.43 7.55 15.74
N HIS A 112 8.88 8.18 16.81
CA HIS A 112 9.62 8.55 18.03
C HIS A 112 9.73 7.41 19.05
N GLN A 113 9.03 6.29 18.86
CA GLN A 113 9.15 5.16 19.78
C GLN A 113 10.54 4.51 19.64
N PRO A 114 11.18 4.14 20.76
CA PRO A 114 12.55 3.59 20.73
C PRO A 114 12.71 2.30 19.91
N ASP A 115 11.63 1.55 19.78
CA ASP A 115 11.53 0.28 19.06
C ASP A 115 11.02 0.43 17.62
N TYR A 116 10.73 1.67 17.17
CA TYR A 116 10.35 1.93 15.79
C TYR A 116 11.55 1.74 14.84
N SER A 117 11.29 1.01 13.78
CA SER A 117 12.13 0.93 12.58
C SER A 117 11.26 0.48 11.41
N GLU A 118 11.75 0.65 10.19
CA GLU A 118 11.13 0.14 8.97
C GLU A 118 10.96 -1.38 9.04
N LYS A 119 11.95 -2.06 9.63
CA LYS A 119 11.90 -3.51 9.89
C LYS A 119 10.76 -3.87 10.84
N THR A 120 10.60 -3.15 11.95
CA THR A 120 9.52 -3.39 12.93
C THR A 120 8.15 -3.18 12.29
N ALA A 121 8.00 -2.17 11.43
CA ALA A 121 6.75 -1.92 10.70
C ALA A 121 6.41 -3.08 9.75
N LEU A 122 7.39 -3.60 9.01
CA LEU A 122 7.21 -4.75 8.13
C LEU A 122 6.93 -6.06 8.91
N GLU A 123 7.61 -6.29 10.02
CA GLU A 123 7.36 -7.45 10.89
C GLU A 123 5.95 -7.42 11.48
N PHE A 124 5.46 -6.25 11.86
CA PHE A 124 4.08 -6.06 12.31
C PHE A 124 3.08 -6.43 11.20
N LEU A 125 3.24 -5.94 9.98
CA LEU A 125 2.38 -6.31 8.85
C LEU A 125 2.47 -7.80 8.52
N ARG A 126 3.66 -8.40 8.61
CA ARG A 126 3.89 -9.83 8.40
C ARG A 126 3.12 -10.67 9.41
N MET A 127 3.16 -10.28 10.67
CA MET A 127 2.41 -10.95 11.74
C MET A 127 0.89 -10.89 11.50
N LEU A 128 0.38 -9.78 10.94
CA LEU A 128 -1.03 -9.59 10.64
C LEU A 128 -1.46 -10.14 9.26
N SER A 129 -0.52 -10.58 8.43
CA SER A 129 -0.79 -11.04 7.06
C SER A 129 -1.93 -12.06 6.95
N PRO A 130 -2.04 -13.08 7.83
CA PRO A 130 -3.15 -14.03 7.76
C PRO A 130 -4.52 -13.36 7.96
N VAL A 131 -4.61 -12.38 8.86
CA VAL A 131 -5.85 -11.65 9.15
C VAL A 131 -6.19 -10.71 8.00
N ILE A 132 -5.20 -9.95 7.50
CA ILE A 132 -5.36 -9.02 6.38
C ILE A 132 -5.90 -9.77 5.15
N LYS A 133 -5.28 -10.89 4.78
CA LYS A 133 -5.68 -11.70 3.64
C LYS A 133 -7.01 -12.43 3.85
N GLY A 134 -7.29 -12.86 5.08
CA GLY A 134 -8.56 -13.48 5.44
C GLY A 134 -9.74 -12.51 5.26
N ASN A 135 -9.60 -11.29 5.72
CA ASN A 135 -10.63 -10.26 5.59
C ASN A 135 -10.90 -9.87 4.13
N GLN A 136 -9.87 -9.83 3.29
CA GLN A 136 -10.04 -9.56 1.87
C GLN A 136 -10.77 -10.68 1.14
N ARG A 137 -10.48 -11.95 1.44
CA ARG A 137 -11.16 -13.11 0.86
C ARG A 137 -12.65 -13.15 1.23
N SER A 138 -13.00 -12.80 2.46
CA SER A 138 -14.39 -12.75 2.89
C SER A 138 -15.20 -11.66 2.18
N ARG A 139 -14.59 -10.50 1.90
CA ARG A 139 -15.23 -9.39 1.17
C ARG A 139 -15.39 -9.66 -0.32
N THR A 140 -14.46 -10.39 -0.94
CA THR A 140 -14.55 -10.79 -2.35
C THR A 140 -15.55 -11.92 -2.58
N ALA A 141 -15.84 -12.73 -1.57
CA ALA A 141 -16.86 -13.79 -1.65
C ALA A 141 -18.31 -13.24 -1.61
N ASP A 142 -18.51 -12.06 -1.00
CA ASP A 142 -19.82 -11.39 -0.91
C ASP A 142 -20.09 -10.42 -2.09
N SER A 143 -19.08 -10.07 -2.87
CA SER A 143 -19.24 -9.29 -4.09
C SER A 143 -19.07 -10.20 -5.30
N GLU A 144 -20.13 -10.39 -6.08
CA GLU A 144 -20.02 -10.94 -7.44
C GLU A 144 -19.17 -9.94 -8.27
N GLU A 145 -17.85 -10.14 -8.23
CA GLU A 145 -16.90 -9.37 -9.04
C GLU A 145 -17.22 -9.69 -10.50
N SER A 146 -17.60 -8.68 -11.29
CA SER A 146 -17.85 -8.92 -12.71
C SER A 146 -16.56 -9.44 -13.36
N PRO A 147 -16.64 -10.39 -14.32
CA PRO A 147 -15.46 -10.92 -15.00
C PRO A 147 -14.55 -9.83 -15.58
N GLU A 148 -15.14 -8.77 -16.08
CA GLU A 148 -14.44 -7.61 -16.66
C GLU A 148 -13.62 -6.82 -15.62
N TYR A 149 -14.12 -6.72 -14.40
CA TYR A 149 -13.39 -6.06 -13.31
C TYR A 149 -12.23 -6.92 -12.81
N TYR A 150 -12.43 -8.24 -12.72
CA TYR A 150 -11.40 -9.22 -12.36
C TYR A 150 -10.24 -9.22 -13.38
N GLU A 151 -10.54 -9.21 -14.68
CA GLU A 151 -9.52 -9.12 -15.74
C GLU A 151 -8.73 -7.81 -15.67
N LYS A 152 -9.39 -6.67 -15.50
CA LYS A 152 -8.74 -5.37 -15.33
C LYS A 152 -7.81 -5.35 -14.12
N ARG A 153 -8.21 -5.96 -13.02
CA ARG A 153 -7.40 -6.06 -11.80
C ARG A 153 -6.15 -6.91 -12.01
N ILE A 154 -6.30 -8.09 -12.62
CA ILE A 154 -5.16 -8.97 -12.93
C ILE A 154 -4.20 -8.30 -13.89
N THR A 155 -4.70 -7.72 -14.97
CA THR A 155 -3.87 -7.01 -15.96
C THR A 155 -3.07 -5.89 -15.31
N ARG A 156 -3.69 -5.06 -14.46
CA ARG A 156 -3.00 -3.99 -13.72
C ARG A 156 -1.93 -4.51 -12.76
N ARG A 157 -2.20 -5.64 -12.10
CA ARG A 157 -1.24 -6.29 -11.20
C ARG A 157 -0.03 -6.83 -11.98
N ILE A 158 -0.25 -7.47 -13.11
CA ILE A 158 0.81 -7.94 -14.01
C ILE A 158 1.66 -6.76 -14.51
N ILE A 159 1.03 -5.67 -14.96
CA ILE A 159 1.72 -4.45 -15.40
C ILE A 159 2.57 -3.87 -14.26
N SER A 160 2.06 -3.87 -13.04
CA SER A 160 2.79 -3.41 -11.86
C SER A 160 4.05 -4.23 -11.59
N GLU A 161 3.92 -5.55 -11.62
CA GLU A 161 5.05 -6.47 -11.42
C GLU A 161 6.10 -6.32 -12.52
N LEU A 162 5.67 -6.17 -13.78
CA LEU A 162 6.56 -5.92 -14.92
C LEU A 162 7.35 -4.61 -14.78
N ASN A 163 6.69 -3.55 -14.29
CA ASN A 163 7.37 -2.28 -14.03
C ASN A 163 8.40 -2.38 -12.90
N LEU A 164 8.13 -3.18 -11.86
CA LEU A 164 9.05 -3.41 -10.75
C LEU A 164 10.33 -4.15 -11.17
N ILE A 165 10.22 -5.04 -12.16
CA ILE A 165 11.39 -5.77 -12.74
C ILE A 165 12.04 -5.01 -13.92
N GLY A 166 11.67 -3.74 -14.14
CA GLY A 166 12.27 -2.88 -15.16
C GLY A 166 11.68 -3.03 -16.57
N VAL A 167 10.66 -3.85 -16.75
CA VAL A 167 9.93 -3.96 -18.03
C VAL A 167 8.87 -2.87 -18.07
N ASN A 168 9.11 -1.82 -18.85
CA ASN A 168 8.18 -0.70 -18.97
C ASN A 168 7.36 -0.78 -20.27
N GLN A 169 6.28 0.00 -20.35
CA GLN A 169 5.37 0.05 -21.50
C GLN A 169 6.03 0.39 -22.84
N LYS A 170 7.28 0.89 -22.84
CA LYS A 170 8.04 1.24 -24.04
C LYS A 170 8.89 0.06 -24.55
N SER A 171 9.01 -1.03 -23.80
CA SER A 171 9.73 -2.21 -24.25
C SER A 171 8.92 -2.99 -25.28
N VAL A 172 9.58 -3.42 -26.36
CA VAL A 172 8.93 -4.14 -27.48
C VAL A 172 8.22 -5.42 -27.05
N GLY A 173 8.67 -6.05 -25.96
CA GLY A 173 8.06 -7.26 -25.41
C GLY A 173 6.78 -7.04 -24.60
N TYR A 174 6.46 -5.80 -24.19
CA TYR A 174 5.32 -5.49 -23.34
C TYR A 174 3.97 -5.82 -24.01
N LYS A 175 3.83 -5.59 -25.31
CA LYS A 175 2.63 -5.91 -26.08
C LYS A 175 2.28 -7.39 -26.10
N TYR A 176 3.28 -8.26 -26.09
CA TYR A 176 3.09 -9.72 -26.16
C TYR A 176 2.79 -10.38 -24.82
N LEU A 177 2.86 -9.61 -23.71
CA LEU A 177 2.59 -10.12 -22.38
C LEU A 177 1.17 -9.79 -21.88
N ILE A 178 0.43 -8.94 -22.59
CA ILE A 178 -0.88 -8.40 -22.18
C ILE A 178 -2.00 -8.77 -23.17
N ASP A 179 -1.65 -9.19 -24.40
CA ASP A 179 -2.57 -9.78 -25.36
C ASP A 179 -2.70 -11.29 -25.09
#